data_5328d67202ffe92e7a7cb54c82229193
#
_entry.id   5328d67202ffe92e7a7cb54c82229193
#
_cell.length_a   1.000
_cell.length_b   1.000
_cell.length_c   1.000
_cell.angle_alpha   90.00
_cell.angle_beta   90.00
_cell.angle_gamma   90.00
#
_symmetry.space_group_name_H-M   'P 1'
#
loop_
_entity.id
_entity.type
_entity.pdbx_description
1 polymer ?
#
loop_
_entity_poly.entity_id
_entity_poly.type
_entity_poly.pdbx_seq_one_letter_code
_entity_poly.pdbx_strand_id
1 'polypeptide(L)'
;MNQSIKVLITGTSQGIGKAIAEYFLEMGHKVIGIDRQEPSIFHSMYSHHQCDISDYKSLPEIDDVEILINNAGTQNENDIDINLKALIKVTEKYGIQKHIRSILNIGSAS
;
A
#
# COMPACT_ATOMS: atom_id res chain seq x y z
N MET A 1 -6.27 25.67 4.75
CA MET A 1 -7.07 24.48 5.00
C MET A 1 -6.39 23.24 4.50
N ASN A 2 -6.19 22.28 5.37
CA ASN A 2 -5.52 21.07 4.99
C ASN A 2 -6.52 20.10 4.38
N GLN A 3 -6.26 19.72 3.14
CA GLN A 3 -7.07 18.69 2.52
C GLN A 3 -6.47 17.34 2.83
N SER A 4 -7.33 16.41 3.21
CA SER A 4 -6.93 15.03 3.40
C SER A 4 -6.66 14.41 2.03
N ILE A 5 -5.53 13.76 1.90
CA ILE A 5 -5.22 12.99 0.69
C ILE A 5 -5.40 11.50 0.97
N LYS A 6 -5.58 10.75 -0.10
CA LYS A 6 -5.77 9.30 0.00
C LYS A 6 -4.46 8.60 -0.33
N VAL A 7 -3.92 7.89 0.64
CA VAL A 7 -2.65 7.19 0.53
C VAL A 7 -2.91 5.69 0.57
N LEU A 8 -2.43 4.98 -0.44
CA LEU A 8 -2.50 3.53 -0.48
C LEU A 8 -1.11 2.97 -0.20
N ILE A 9 -1.02 2.11 0.80
CA ILE A 9 0.25 1.52 1.22
C ILE A 9 0.11 0.01 1.24
N THR A 10 1.05 -0.68 0.62
CA THR A 10 1.11 -2.13 0.74
C THR A 10 2.06 -2.50 1.87
N GLY A 11 1.68 -3.48 2.69
CA GLY A 11 2.51 -3.94 3.79
C GLY A 11 2.40 -3.09 5.06
N THR A 12 1.18 -2.87 5.55
CA THR A 12 0.94 -1.95 6.67
C THR A 12 0.83 -2.61 8.04
N SER A 13 0.86 -3.93 8.11
CA SER A 13 0.62 -4.61 9.39
C SER A 13 1.82 -4.60 10.32
N GLN A 14 3.00 -4.31 9.81
CA GLN A 14 4.22 -4.26 10.63
C GLN A 14 5.32 -3.47 9.94
N GLY A 15 6.37 -3.16 10.67
CA GLY A 15 7.60 -2.58 10.15
C GLY A 15 7.43 -1.19 9.56
N ILE A 16 8.17 -0.95 8.48
CA ILE A 16 8.25 0.36 7.84
C ILE A 16 6.89 0.80 7.30
N GLY A 17 6.16 -0.11 6.68
CA GLY A 17 4.84 0.21 6.12
C GLY A 17 3.86 0.69 7.19
N LYS A 18 3.87 0.03 8.35
CA LYS A 18 3.04 0.46 9.48
C LYS A 18 3.44 1.85 9.97
N ALA A 19 4.73 2.10 10.12
CA ALA A 19 5.23 3.39 10.58
C ALA A 19 4.84 4.52 9.62
N ILE A 20 4.95 4.27 8.31
CA ILE A 20 4.55 5.24 7.30
C ILE A 20 3.05 5.50 7.37
N ALA A 21 2.25 4.44 7.49
CA ALA A 21 0.81 4.59 7.60
C ALA A 21 0.42 5.44 8.81
N GLU A 22 1.02 5.16 9.96
CA GLU A 22 0.77 5.92 11.17
C GLU A 22 1.16 7.38 11.03
N TYR A 23 2.24 7.67 10.32
CA TYR A 23 2.66 9.03 10.05
C TYR A 23 1.59 9.80 9.27
N PHE A 24 1.09 9.22 8.17
CA PHE A 24 0.06 9.88 7.37
C PHE A 24 -1.25 10.04 8.15
N LEU A 25 -1.61 9.06 8.97
CA LEU A 25 -2.80 9.17 9.80
C LEU A 25 -2.68 10.30 10.82
N GLU A 26 -1.51 10.45 11.42
CA GLU A 26 -1.23 11.54 12.37
C GLU A 26 -1.35 12.91 11.70
N MET A 27 -1.02 12.98 10.42
CA MET A 27 -1.13 14.21 9.64
C MET A 27 -2.56 14.47 9.14
N GLY A 28 -3.50 13.59 9.46
CA GLY A 28 -4.90 13.79 9.09
C GLY A 28 -5.30 13.25 7.73
N HIS A 29 -4.48 12.41 7.13
CA HIS A 29 -4.77 11.84 5.82
C HIS A 29 -5.47 10.49 5.94
N LYS A 30 -6.15 10.11 4.87
CA LYS A 30 -6.80 8.82 4.76
C LYS A 30 -5.80 7.80 4.26
N VAL A 31 -5.67 6.67 4.96
CA VAL A 31 -4.74 5.61 4.58
C VAL A 31 -5.51 4.33 4.31
N ILE A 32 -5.20 3.68 3.20
CA ILE A 32 -5.71 2.37 2.86
C ILE A 32 -4.51 1.43 2.83
N GLY A 33 -4.57 0.37 3.63
CA GLY A 33 -3.51 -0.62 3.67
C GLY A 33 -3.92 -1.91 3.00
N ILE A 34 -2.99 -2.51 2.30
CA ILE A 34 -3.12 -3.86 1.77
C ILE A 34 -2.00 -4.69 2.38
N ASP A 35 -2.37 -5.75 3.08
CA ASP A 35 -1.40 -6.64 3.72
C ASP A 35 -2.01 -8.03 3.80
N ARG A 36 -1.18 -9.04 3.64
CA ARG A 36 -1.64 -10.43 3.77
C ARG A 36 -1.97 -10.80 5.21
N GLN A 37 -1.48 -10.03 6.16
CA GLN A 37 -1.77 -10.23 7.58
C GLN A 37 -2.94 -9.38 8.03
N GLU A 38 -3.47 -9.70 9.19
CA GLU A 38 -4.55 -8.92 9.79
C GLU A 38 -4.08 -7.50 10.10
N PRO A 39 -5.03 -6.55 10.18
CA PRO A 39 -4.67 -5.18 10.51
C PRO A 39 -4.10 -5.08 11.92
N SER A 40 -3.12 -4.20 12.09
CA SER A 40 -2.56 -3.86 13.40
C SER A 40 -2.71 -2.36 13.68
N ILE A 41 -3.37 -1.63 12.79
CA ILE A 41 -3.65 -0.21 12.95
C ILE A 41 -5.15 -0.05 13.13
N PHE A 42 -5.53 0.63 14.20
CA PHE A 42 -6.93 0.87 14.53
C PHE A 42 -7.16 2.37 14.62
N HIS A 43 -7.64 2.96 13.54
CA HIS A 43 -7.82 4.40 13.40
C HIS A 43 -9.00 4.65 12.47
N SER A 44 -9.79 5.68 12.76
CA SER A 44 -11.00 5.97 11.99
C SER A 44 -10.72 6.28 10.52
N MET A 45 -9.53 6.80 10.20
CA MET A 45 -9.13 7.14 8.83
C MET A 45 -8.35 6.03 8.14
N TYR A 46 -8.20 4.89 8.78
CA TYR A 46 -7.49 3.75 8.21
C TYR A 46 -8.46 2.67 7.77
N SER A 47 -8.28 2.18 6.56
CA SER A 47 -9.01 1.02 6.03
C SER A 47 -8.02 -0.06 5.66
N HIS A 48 -8.39 -1.32 5.89
CA HIS A 48 -7.48 -2.44 5.66
C HIS A 48 -8.11 -3.47 4.72
N HIS A 49 -7.33 -3.91 3.75
CA HIS A 49 -7.71 -5.02 2.89
C HIS A 49 -6.69 -6.13 3.08
N GLN A 50 -7.15 -7.26 3.58
CA GLN A 50 -6.27 -8.41 3.78
C GLN A 50 -6.13 -9.16 2.47
N CYS A 51 -4.97 -9.02 1.85
CA CYS A 51 -4.70 -9.60 0.54
C CYS A 51 -3.20 -9.71 0.33
N ASP A 52 -2.76 -10.82 -0.24
CA ASP A 52 -1.37 -10.98 -0.67
C ASP A 52 -1.25 -10.37 -2.06
N ILE A 53 -0.32 -9.43 -2.24
CA ILE A 53 -0.18 -8.73 -3.52
C ILE A 53 0.25 -9.65 -4.67
N SER A 54 0.80 -10.83 -4.38
CA SER A 54 1.12 -11.80 -5.43
C SER A 54 -0.15 -12.39 -6.05
N ASP A 55 -1.26 -12.35 -5.31
CA ASP A 55 -2.58 -12.72 -5.82
C ASP A 55 -3.25 -11.46 -6.40
N TYR A 56 -2.65 -10.94 -7.45
CA TYR A 56 -3.05 -9.65 -8.00
C TYR A 56 -4.47 -9.63 -8.57
N LYS A 57 -5.03 -10.79 -8.86
CA LYS A 57 -6.42 -10.87 -9.33
C LYS A 57 -7.41 -10.58 -8.21
N SER A 58 -6.98 -10.72 -6.97
CA SER A 58 -7.82 -10.46 -5.79
C SER A 58 -7.63 -9.06 -5.22
N LEU A 59 -6.81 -8.22 -5.85
CA LEU A 59 -6.60 -6.86 -5.38
C LEU A 59 -7.92 -6.09 -5.39
N PRO A 60 -8.23 -5.37 -4.29
CA PRO A 60 -9.49 -4.64 -4.20
C PRO A 60 -9.57 -3.45 -5.14
N GLU A 61 -10.79 -3.04 -5.47
CA GLU A 61 -11.02 -1.81 -6.22
C GLU A 61 -10.91 -0.63 -5.26
N ILE A 62 -9.99 0.26 -5.54
CA ILE A 62 -9.76 1.46 -4.72
C ILE A 62 -9.59 2.63 -5.68
N ASP A 63 -10.47 3.61 -5.58
CA ASP A 63 -10.47 4.77 -6.46
C ASP A 63 -9.84 5.98 -5.78
N ASP A 64 -9.44 6.94 -6.59
CA ASP A 64 -8.95 8.25 -6.14
C ASP A 64 -7.69 8.18 -5.30
N VAL A 65 -6.84 7.20 -5.58
CA VAL A 65 -5.53 7.10 -4.91
C VAL A 65 -4.66 8.27 -5.37
N GLU A 66 -4.08 8.98 -4.42
CA GLU A 66 -3.22 10.13 -4.70
C GLU A 66 -1.75 9.80 -4.47
N ILE A 67 -1.46 8.97 -3.48
CA ILE A 67 -0.09 8.49 -3.23
C ILE A 67 -0.13 6.98 -3.12
N LEU A 68 0.73 6.32 -3.88
CA LEU A 68 0.91 4.88 -3.80
C LEU A 68 2.28 4.58 -3.21
N ILE A 69 2.32 3.80 -2.14
CA ILE A 69 3.58 3.39 -1.52
C ILE A 69 3.67 1.88 -1.57
N ASN A 70 4.61 1.41 -2.39
CA ASN A 70 4.89 -0.01 -2.56
C ASN A 70 5.93 -0.44 -1.54
N ASN A 71 5.49 -1.15 -0.51
CA ASN A 71 6.37 -1.61 0.57
C ASN A 71 6.27 -3.12 0.80
N ALA A 72 5.13 -3.73 0.50
CA ALA A 72 4.93 -5.15 0.79
C ALA A 72 5.83 -6.04 -0.06
N GLY A 73 6.36 -7.08 0.59
CA GLY A 73 6.88 -8.23 -0.13
C GLY A 73 5.79 -9.29 -0.25
N THR A 74 6.09 -10.35 -0.97
CA THR A 74 5.19 -11.50 -1.06
C THR A 74 5.67 -12.60 -0.11
N GLN A 75 4.90 -13.68 0.01
CA GLN A 75 5.35 -14.84 0.76
C GLN A 75 6.61 -15.46 0.17
N ASN A 76 6.85 -15.23 -1.09
CA ASN A 76 8.02 -15.73 -1.80
C ASN A 76 9.03 -14.60 -1.99
N GLU A 77 9.39 -13.95 -0.91
CA GLU A 77 10.22 -12.75 -0.97
C GLU A 77 11.61 -12.97 -1.59
N ASN A 78 12.06 -14.22 -1.70
CA ASN A 78 13.29 -14.55 -2.40
C ASN A 78 13.07 -14.82 -3.89
N ASP A 79 11.84 -14.81 -4.36
CA ASP A 79 11.51 -15.00 -5.75
C ASP A 79 11.36 -13.65 -6.43
N ILE A 80 12.39 -13.25 -7.15
CA ILE A 80 12.45 -11.96 -7.82
C ILE A 80 11.32 -11.79 -8.83
N ASP A 81 11.02 -12.85 -9.60
CA ASP A 81 9.99 -12.77 -10.63
C ASP A 81 8.61 -12.55 -10.04
N ILE A 82 8.28 -13.26 -8.96
CA ILE A 82 6.98 -13.11 -8.30
C ILE A 82 6.86 -11.71 -7.70
N ASN A 83 7.91 -11.24 -7.03
CA ASN A 83 7.89 -9.91 -6.40
C ASN A 83 7.80 -8.80 -7.44
N LEU A 84 8.55 -8.92 -8.52
CA LEU A 84 8.53 -7.93 -9.59
C LEU A 84 7.16 -7.88 -10.26
N LYS A 85 6.59 -9.05 -10.55
CA LYS A 85 5.26 -9.11 -11.16
C LYS A 85 4.19 -8.51 -10.26
N ALA A 86 4.26 -8.79 -8.96
CA ALA A 86 3.33 -8.21 -7.99
C ALA A 86 3.44 -6.68 -7.98
N LEU A 87 4.65 -6.15 -7.94
CA LEU A 87 4.90 -4.72 -7.97
C LEU A 87 4.32 -4.08 -9.22
N ILE A 88 4.56 -4.69 -10.38
CA ILE A 88 4.06 -4.20 -11.66
C ILE A 88 2.52 -4.17 -11.64
N LYS A 89 1.89 -5.23 -11.18
CA LYS A 89 0.42 -5.32 -11.17
C LYS A 89 -0.22 -4.32 -10.23
N VAL A 90 0.36 -4.13 -9.04
CA VAL A 90 -0.11 -3.12 -8.10
C VAL A 90 0.02 -1.72 -8.72
N THR A 91 1.17 -1.45 -9.33
CA THR A 91 1.42 -0.14 -9.93
C THR A 91 0.50 0.13 -11.12
N GLU A 92 0.24 -0.88 -11.96
CA GLU A 92 -0.70 -0.75 -13.06
C GLU A 92 -2.11 -0.46 -12.57
N LYS A 93 -2.52 -1.13 -11.50
CA LYS A 93 -3.89 -0.97 -10.99
C LYS A 93 -4.12 0.37 -10.30
N TYR A 94 -3.19 0.80 -9.47
CA TYR A 94 -3.39 1.98 -8.63
C TYR A 94 -2.56 3.18 -9.02
N GLY A 95 -1.44 2.96 -9.69
CA GLY A 95 -0.47 4.01 -9.97
C GLY A 95 -0.75 4.84 -11.23
N ILE A 96 -1.75 4.46 -12.01
CA ILE A 96 -2.11 5.19 -13.22
C ILE A 96 -3.47 5.88 -13.12
N GLN A 97 -4.01 5.96 -11.91
CA GLN A 97 -5.30 6.60 -11.69
C GLN A 97 -5.19 8.12 -11.88
N LYS A 98 -6.34 8.72 -12.20
CA LYS A 98 -6.42 10.13 -12.54
C LYS A 98 -5.81 11.07 -11.50
N HIS A 99 -5.98 10.75 -10.24
CA HIS A 99 -5.57 11.66 -9.16
C HIS A 99 -4.20 11.32 -8.55
N ILE A 100 -3.49 10.37 -9.14
CA ILE A 100 -2.19 9.96 -8.61
C ILE A 100 -1.19 11.13 -8.69
N ARG A 101 -0.47 11.36 -7.61
CA ARG A 101 0.54 12.41 -7.50
C ARG A 101 1.94 11.86 -7.37
N SER A 102 2.08 10.77 -6.62
CA SER A 102 3.40 10.20 -6.32
C SER A 102 3.29 8.71 -6.15
N ILE A 103 4.34 8.03 -6.56
CA ILE A 103 4.53 6.61 -6.34
C ILE A 103 5.90 6.45 -5.69
N LEU A 104 5.90 5.86 -4.49
CA LEU A 104 7.13 5.55 -3.77
C LEU A 104 7.32 4.04 -3.73
N ASN A 105 8.53 3.61 -3.96
CA ASN A 105 8.90 2.21 -3.81
C ASN A 105 9.91 2.11 -2.69
N ILE A 106 9.55 1.38 -1.64
CA ILE A 106 10.46 1.15 -0.53
C ILE A 106 11.31 -0.06 -0.90
N GLY A 107 12.55 0.22 -1.21
CA GLY A 107 13.47 -0.82 -1.58
C GLY A 107 13.92 -1.63 -0.39
N SER A 108 14.09 -2.94 -0.60
CA SER A 108 14.73 -3.79 0.35
C SER A 108 16.23 -3.66 0.12
N ALA A 109 16.96 -3.24 1.15
CA ALA A 109 18.42 -3.16 1.09
C ALA A 109 19.00 -4.53 1.39
N SER A 110 18.82 -5.42 0.50
CA SER A 110 19.33 -6.79 0.70
C SER A 110 20.51 -7.07 -0.18
#